data_8b51f7891e020b3aa8c61450be1fbcae
#
_entry.id   8b51f7891e020b3aa8c61450be1fbcae
#
_cell.length_a   1.000
_cell.length_b   1.000
_cell.length_c   1.000
_cell.angle_alpha   90.00
_cell.angle_beta   90.00
_cell.angle_gamma   90.00
#
_symmetry.space_group_name_H-M   'P 1'
#
loop_
_entity.id
_entity.type
_entity.pdbx_description
1 polymer ?
#
loop_
_entity_poly.entity_id
_entity_poly.type
_entity_poly.pdbx_seq_one_letter_code
_entity_poly.pdbx_strand_id
1 'polypeptide(L)'
;VESCRPPEVIVIGAMKCATTAVHAYLDAHPDIRMSRLKELNFFNGPERAPHGESETWWRSGQWHRGVGWYAAQFDDRAPIRGECSPAYTSPTFPEVARRMASVAPDVRLVYLVRDPVERAVSQFEHHRREGTERRTMSEALLDPDSQYVARSRYFSRLQPFLEVFPRAALRIVVQERLLHQRRREIAALYDHVGAPPYWDEECHGARHHVGSGNVAIAPAVRRRFWGRVAEDVDRLRGLLGDAIPEWG
;
A
#
# COMPACT_ATOMS: atom_id res chain seq x y z
N VAL A 1 -28.83 5.00 16.57
CA VAL A 1 -27.39 5.17 16.31
C VAL A 1 -27.04 4.08 15.32
N GLU A 2 -26.91 4.41 14.03
CA GLU A 2 -26.41 3.47 13.01
C GLU A 2 -25.06 2.97 13.47
N SER A 3 -24.88 1.67 13.53
CA SER A 3 -23.65 1.01 13.91
C SER A 3 -22.58 1.36 12.88
N CYS A 4 -21.70 2.29 13.23
CA CYS A 4 -20.59 2.72 12.40
C CYS A 4 -19.53 1.59 12.39
N ARG A 5 -19.71 0.59 11.52
CA ARG A 5 -18.84 -0.60 11.44
C ARG A 5 -17.60 -0.26 10.61
N PRO A 6 -16.37 -0.38 11.15
CA PRO A 6 -15.14 -0.13 10.40
C PRO A 6 -14.93 -1.20 9.31
N PRO A 7 -14.04 -0.98 8.31
CA PRO A 7 -13.73 -2.00 7.31
C PRO A 7 -12.99 -3.20 7.94
N GLU A 8 -13.19 -4.37 7.35
CA GLU A 8 -12.55 -5.63 7.75
C GLU A 8 -11.16 -5.81 7.12
N VAL A 9 -10.87 -5.12 6.00
CA VAL A 9 -9.57 -5.17 5.32
C VAL A 9 -9.09 -3.80 4.88
N ILE A 10 -7.80 -3.53 5.08
CA ILE A 10 -7.14 -2.31 4.59
C ILE A 10 -5.83 -2.66 3.89
N VAL A 11 -5.72 -2.25 2.61
CA VAL A 11 -4.46 -2.31 1.85
C VAL A 11 -3.67 -1.04 2.17
N ILE A 12 -2.66 -1.16 3.04
CA ILE A 12 -1.92 -0.04 3.62
C ILE A 12 -0.74 0.46 2.77
N GLY A 13 -0.39 -0.25 1.71
CA GLY A 13 0.76 0.09 0.85
C GLY A 13 1.34 -1.14 0.13
N ALA A 14 2.56 -1.02 -0.41
CA ALA A 14 3.31 0.23 -0.57
C ALA A 14 2.96 0.91 -1.91
N MET A 15 3.19 2.21 -1.97
CA MET A 15 3.01 2.95 -3.22
C MET A 15 3.86 2.33 -4.34
N LYS A 16 3.29 2.14 -5.55
CA LYS A 16 3.92 1.54 -6.75
C LYS A 16 4.20 0.03 -6.66
N CYS A 17 3.48 -0.68 -5.78
CA CYS A 17 3.55 -2.13 -5.59
C CYS A 17 2.24 -2.85 -5.96
N ALA A 18 1.61 -2.51 -7.08
CA ALA A 18 0.39 -3.13 -7.60
C ALA A 18 -0.87 -3.04 -6.71
N THR A 19 -0.96 -2.05 -5.82
CA THR A 19 -2.12 -1.85 -4.93
C THR A 19 -3.43 -1.64 -5.68
N THR A 20 -3.40 -1.08 -6.90
CA THR A 20 -4.59 -0.93 -7.75
C THR A 20 -5.10 -2.28 -8.25
N ALA A 21 -4.20 -3.21 -8.60
CA ALA A 21 -4.59 -4.55 -9.00
C ALA A 21 -5.23 -5.32 -7.82
N VAL A 22 -4.59 -5.26 -6.64
CA VAL A 22 -5.13 -5.92 -5.45
C VAL A 22 -6.47 -5.34 -5.02
N HIS A 23 -6.66 -4.00 -5.13
CA HIS A 23 -7.97 -3.38 -4.93
C HIS A 23 -9.02 -3.98 -5.87
N ALA A 24 -8.72 -4.09 -7.16
CA ALA A 24 -9.64 -4.67 -8.14
C ALA A 24 -9.91 -6.16 -7.87
N TYR A 25 -8.90 -6.93 -7.47
CA TYR A 25 -9.09 -8.34 -7.12
C TYR A 25 -9.98 -8.52 -5.89
N LEU A 26 -9.80 -7.69 -4.86
CA LEU A 26 -10.67 -7.72 -3.68
C LEU A 26 -12.11 -7.33 -4.04
N ASP A 27 -12.30 -6.27 -4.83
CA ASP A 27 -13.63 -5.78 -5.21
C ASP A 27 -14.38 -6.71 -6.20
N ALA A 28 -13.67 -7.58 -6.92
CA ALA A 28 -14.26 -8.60 -7.78
C ALA A 28 -14.88 -9.76 -7.00
N HIS A 29 -14.52 -9.94 -5.73
CA HIS A 29 -15.06 -11.03 -4.91
C HIS A 29 -16.52 -10.74 -4.51
N PRO A 30 -17.48 -11.71 -4.62
CA PRO A 30 -18.90 -11.46 -4.33
C PRO A 30 -19.16 -10.99 -2.90
N ASP A 31 -18.37 -11.42 -1.92
CA ASP A 31 -18.54 -11.06 -0.50
C ASP A 31 -17.75 -9.83 -0.05
N ILE A 32 -16.92 -9.26 -0.93
CA ILE A 32 -16.08 -8.10 -0.60
C ILE A 32 -16.59 -6.86 -1.36
N ARG A 33 -16.66 -5.71 -0.69
CA ARG A 33 -16.87 -4.41 -1.32
C ARG A 33 -15.81 -3.45 -0.85
N MET A 34 -15.07 -2.91 -1.81
CA MET A 34 -14.11 -1.86 -1.53
C MET A 34 -14.82 -0.52 -1.39
N SER A 35 -14.20 0.42 -0.69
CA SER A 35 -14.73 1.78 -0.51
C SER A 35 -15.07 2.44 -1.84
N ARG A 36 -16.11 3.30 -1.85
CA ARG A 36 -16.57 4.02 -3.06
C ARG A 36 -15.47 4.83 -3.74
N LEU A 37 -14.58 5.38 -2.93
CA LEU A 37 -13.39 6.09 -3.40
C LEU A 37 -12.16 5.27 -3.05
N LYS A 38 -11.29 5.07 -4.04
CA LYS A 38 -9.95 4.53 -3.79
C LYS A 38 -9.08 5.63 -3.16
N GLU A 39 -8.16 5.21 -2.26
CA GLU A 39 -7.25 6.11 -1.57
C GLU A 39 -7.95 7.16 -0.70
N LEU A 40 -8.81 6.68 0.19
CA LEU A 40 -9.50 7.52 1.17
C LEU A 40 -8.53 8.36 2.01
N ASN A 41 -7.33 7.83 2.28
CA ASN A 41 -6.32 8.48 3.11
C ASN A 41 -6.88 9.00 4.46
N PHE A 42 -7.90 8.30 4.99
CA PHE A 42 -8.62 8.77 6.18
C PHE A 42 -7.69 8.94 7.39
N PHE A 43 -6.84 7.97 7.67
CA PHE A 43 -5.96 8.00 8.83
C PHE A 43 -4.79 8.99 8.70
N ASN A 44 -4.57 9.55 7.51
CA ASN A 44 -3.59 10.61 7.28
C ASN A 44 -4.15 11.99 7.66
N GLY A 45 -3.25 12.95 7.86
CA GLY A 45 -3.59 14.36 7.94
C GLY A 45 -3.78 14.89 9.37
N PRO A 46 -4.18 16.17 9.48
CA PRO A 46 -4.26 16.88 10.75
C PRO A 46 -5.51 16.52 11.54
N GLU A 47 -5.47 16.81 12.83
CA GLU A 47 -6.63 16.71 13.74
C GLU A 47 -7.75 17.71 13.40
N ARG A 48 -7.39 18.86 12.84
CA ARG A 48 -8.33 19.92 12.47
C ARG A 48 -8.30 20.14 10.97
N ALA A 49 -9.44 20.50 10.41
CA ALA A 49 -9.56 20.84 9.00
C ALA A 49 -8.52 21.91 8.63
N PRO A 50 -7.79 21.75 7.52
CA PRO A 50 -6.94 22.80 7.00
C PRO A 50 -7.78 24.02 6.60
N HIS A 51 -7.23 25.21 6.74
CA HIS A 51 -7.89 26.42 6.28
C HIS A 51 -7.98 26.43 4.75
N GLY A 52 -9.18 26.57 4.23
CA GLY A 52 -9.48 26.54 2.79
C GLY A 52 -9.77 25.13 2.25
N GLU A 53 -10.62 25.05 1.23
CA GLU A 53 -10.83 23.81 0.49
C GLU A 53 -9.62 23.53 -0.39
N SER A 54 -8.89 22.49 -0.07
CA SER A 54 -7.79 22.01 -0.92
C SER A 54 -8.32 21.01 -1.92
N GLU A 55 -8.18 21.29 -3.21
CA GLU A 55 -8.42 20.30 -4.27
C GLU A 55 -7.50 19.08 -4.16
N THR A 56 -6.46 19.18 -3.34
CA THR A 56 -5.50 18.10 -3.08
C THR A 56 -5.77 17.38 -1.76
N TRP A 57 -7.03 17.12 -1.45
CA TRP A 57 -7.49 16.42 -0.23
C TRP A 57 -6.71 15.13 0.05
N TRP A 58 -6.35 14.38 -0.95
CA TRP A 58 -5.58 13.15 -0.88
C TRP A 58 -4.14 13.35 -0.37
N ARG A 59 -3.58 14.56 -0.50
CA ARG A 59 -2.25 14.91 0.04
C ARG A 59 -2.30 15.28 1.51
N SER A 60 -3.37 15.94 1.93
CA SER A 60 -3.53 16.41 3.31
C SER A 60 -4.11 15.37 4.26
N GLY A 61 -4.70 14.28 3.74
CA GLY A 61 -5.41 13.27 4.53
C GLY A 61 -6.77 13.76 5.06
N GLN A 62 -7.55 12.83 5.65
CA GLN A 62 -8.95 13.07 5.97
C GLN A 62 -9.32 12.83 7.44
N TRP A 63 -8.34 12.67 8.33
CA TRP A 63 -8.61 12.38 9.74
C TRP A 63 -9.55 13.38 10.40
N HIS A 64 -9.42 14.65 10.08
CA HIS A 64 -10.27 15.75 10.57
C HIS A 64 -11.77 15.59 10.28
N ARG A 65 -12.15 14.72 9.32
CA ARG A 65 -13.56 14.47 8.97
C ARG A 65 -14.27 13.55 9.95
N GLY A 66 -13.52 12.85 10.80
CA GLY A 66 -14.05 11.97 11.82
C GLY A 66 -14.54 10.60 11.31
N VAL A 67 -14.72 9.69 12.25
CA VAL A 67 -15.05 8.27 11.98
C VAL A 67 -16.40 8.11 11.26
N GLY A 68 -17.38 8.98 11.51
CA GLY A 68 -18.67 8.92 10.82
C GLY A 68 -18.54 9.15 9.30
N TRP A 69 -17.70 10.10 8.88
CA TRP A 69 -17.41 10.28 7.45
C TRP A 69 -16.72 9.06 6.84
N TYR A 70 -15.80 8.46 7.58
CA TYR A 70 -15.07 7.27 7.12
C TYR A 70 -16.00 6.09 6.91
N ALA A 71 -16.85 5.80 7.89
CA ALA A 71 -17.83 4.72 7.79
C ALA A 71 -18.79 4.88 6.62
N ALA A 72 -19.20 6.11 6.32
CA ALA A 72 -20.10 6.41 5.19
C ALA A 72 -19.48 6.11 3.80
N GLN A 73 -18.18 5.78 3.73
CA GLN A 73 -17.53 5.40 2.48
C GLN A 73 -17.76 3.92 2.11
N PHE A 74 -18.33 3.13 2.98
CA PHE A 74 -18.52 1.69 2.81
C PHE A 74 -19.98 1.32 2.59
N ASP A 75 -20.23 0.16 1.98
CA ASP A 75 -21.56 -0.44 1.86
C ASP A 75 -21.82 -1.34 3.08
N ASP A 76 -22.78 -0.96 3.91
CA ASP A 76 -23.13 -1.69 5.14
C ASP A 76 -23.72 -3.10 4.88
N ARG A 77 -24.11 -3.40 3.64
CA ARG A 77 -24.64 -4.70 3.23
C ARG A 77 -23.56 -5.70 2.91
N ALA A 78 -22.32 -5.25 2.63
CA ALA A 78 -21.24 -6.13 2.29
C ALA A 78 -20.80 -6.96 3.50
N PRO A 79 -20.59 -8.29 3.35
CA PRO A 79 -20.03 -9.12 4.41
C PRO A 79 -18.65 -8.64 4.85
N ILE A 80 -17.79 -8.30 3.88
CA ILE A 80 -16.43 -7.80 4.08
C ILE A 80 -16.31 -6.45 3.36
N ARG A 81 -15.87 -5.43 4.09
CA ARG A 81 -15.64 -4.10 3.55
C ARG A 81 -14.15 -3.80 3.55
N GLY A 82 -13.68 -3.14 2.51
CA GLY A 82 -12.27 -2.86 2.37
C GLY A 82 -11.97 -1.46 1.87
N GLU A 83 -10.75 -1.02 2.12
CA GLU A 83 -10.17 0.14 1.47
C GLU A 83 -8.72 -0.10 1.03
N CYS A 84 -8.21 0.80 0.19
CA CYS A 84 -6.85 0.74 -0.31
C CYS A 84 -6.26 2.15 -0.38
N SER A 85 -5.39 2.46 0.58
CA SER A 85 -4.68 3.76 0.67
C SER A 85 -3.18 3.55 0.84
N PRO A 86 -2.41 3.46 -0.26
CA PRO A 86 -0.97 3.18 -0.21
C PRO A 86 -0.14 4.24 0.55
N ALA A 87 -0.71 5.41 0.79
CA ALA A 87 -0.07 6.47 1.56
C ALA A 87 -0.07 6.23 3.07
N TYR A 88 -0.76 5.20 3.59
CA TYR A 88 -0.74 4.88 5.02
C TYR A 88 0.64 4.46 5.52
N THR A 89 1.48 3.93 4.67
CA THR A 89 2.88 3.63 4.99
C THR A 89 3.86 4.75 4.60
N SER A 90 3.35 5.97 4.35
CA SER A 90 4.20 7.14 4.14
C SER A 90 4.93 7.54 5.42
N PRO A 91 6.21 7.93 5.34
CA PRO A 91 6.92 8.47 6.51
C PRO A 91 6.37 9.81 7.02
N THR A 92 5.50 10.45 6.24
CA THR A 92 4.95 11.77 6.55
C THR A 92 3.92 11.74 7.70
N PHE A 93 3.25 10.61 7.90
CA PHE A 93 2.14 10.50 8.85
C PHE A 93 2.40 9.36 9.87
N PRO A 94 3.17 9.61 10.93
CA PRO A 94 3.55 8.58 11.91
C PRO A 94 2.36 8.06 12.74
N GLU A 95 1.27 8.82 12.87
CA GLU A 95 0.12 8.47 13.70
C GLU A 95 -0.85 7.46 13.06
N VAL A 96 -0.67 7.16 11.78
CA VAL A 96 -1.63 6.32 11.01
C VAL A 96 -1.91 4.98 11.68
N ALA A 97 -0.89 4.25 12.10
CA ALA A 97 -1.08 2.92 12.69
C ALA A 97 -1.89 2.98 14.00
N ARG A 98 -1.62 3.95 14.87
CA ARG A 98 -2.37 4.15 16.12
C ARG A 98 -3.82 4.57 15.88
N ARG A 99 -4.04 5.52 14.96
CA ARG A 99 -5.38 5.95 14.56
C ARG A 99 -6.18 4.78 14.00
N MET A 100 -5.54 3.98 13.15
CA MET A 100 -6.16 2.79 12.56
C MET A 100 -6.55 1.77 13.64
N ALA A 101 -5.67 1.48 14.57
CA ALA A 101 -5.95 0.58 15.69
C ALA A 101 -7.09 1.10 16.60
N SER A 102 -7.23 2.42 16.76
CA SER A 102 -8.32 3.00 17.56
C SER A 102 -9.69 2.91 16.90
N VAL A 103 -9.74 2.83 15.56
CA VAL A 103 -11.00 2.79 14.79
C VAL A 103 -11.35 1.37 14.35
N ALA A 104 -10.35 0.58 13.97
CA ALA A 104 -10.51 -0.76 13.40
C ALA A 104 -9.48 -1.73 14.01
N PRO A 105 -9.60 -2.09 15.31
CA PRO A 105 -8.59 -2.90 16.01
C PRO A 105 -8.42 -4.30 15.43
N ASP A 106 -9.49 -4.87 14.85
CA ASP A 106 -9.52 -6.24 14.33
C ASP A 106 -9.29 -6.32 12.81
N VAL A 107 -8.91 -5.20 12.18
CA VAL A 107 -8.76 -5.11 10.72
C VAL A 107 -7.63 -6.02 10.21
N ARG A 108 -7.85 -6.66 9.07
CA ARG A 108 -6.82 -7.38 8.32
C ARG A 108 -6.06 -6.40 7.44
N LEU A 109 -4.74 -6.38 7.60
CA LEU A 109 -3.84 -5.49 6.89
C LEU A 109 -3.18 -6.23 5.74
N VAL A 110 -3.14 -5.60 4.57
CA VAL A 110 -2.43 -6.09 3.39
C VAL A 110 -1.35 -5.08 3.01
N TYR A 111 -0.12 -5.53 2.95
CA TYR A 111 1.01 -4.72 2.54
C TYR A 111 1.74 -5.36 1.36
N LEU A 112 1.77 -4.63 0.24
CA LEU A 112 2.46 -5.11 -0.96
C LEU A 112 3.87 -4.54 -1.01
N VAL A 113 4.81 -5.37 -1.42
CA VAL A 113 6.21 -5.01 -1.63
C VAL A 113 6.65 -5.42 -3.03
N ARG A 114 7.67 -4.76 -3.54
CA ARG A 114 8.27 -4.97 -4.86
C ARG A 114 9.77 -4.78 -4.72
N ASP A 115 10.59 -5.28 -5.68
CA ASP A 115 12.00 -4.88 -5.73
C ASP A 115 12.13 -3.38 -5.43
N PRO A 116 12.88 -2.99 -4.39
CA PRO A 116 12.91 -1.61 -3.91
C PRO A 116 13.38 -0.61 -4.96
N VAL A 117 14.29 -1.03 -5.86
CA VAL A 117 14.80 -0.20 -6.94
C VAL A 117 13.73 0.00 -8.00
N GLU A 118 13.07 -1.10 -8.41
CA GLU A 118 11.99 -1.05 -9.39
C GLU A 118 10.79 -0.22 -8.88
N ARG A 119 10.49 -0.31 -7.57
CA ARG A 119 9.50 0.54 -6.93
C ARG A 119 9.89 2.02 -7.01
N ALA A 120 11.14 2.36 -6.68
CA ALA A 120 11.64 3.73 -6.69
C ALA A 120 11.64 4.32 -8.11
N VAL A 121 12.08 3.55 -9.11
CA VAL A 121 12.03 3.93 -10.53
C VAL A 121 10.58 4.19 -10.95
N SER A 122 9.65 3.29 -10.62
CA SER A 122 8.23 3.46 -10.94
C SER A 122 7.62 4.71 -10.29
N GLN A 123 8.06 5.08 -9.09
CA GLN A 123 7.62 6.30 -8.42
C GLN A 123 8.24 7.55 -9.08
N PHE A 124 9.52 7.50 -9.41
CA PHE A 124 10.19 8.59 -10.13
C PHE A 124 9.49 8.90 -11.45
N GLU A 125 9.23 7.88 -12.27
CA GLU A 125 8.53 8.03 -13.54
C GLU A 125 7.11 8.61 -13.38
N HIS A 126 6.43 8.24 -12.29
CA HIS A 126 5.12 8.79 -11.97
C HIS A 126 5.22 10.30 -11.69
N HIS A 127 6.14 10.71 -10.81
CA HIS A 127 6.34 12.11 -10.48
C HIS A 127 6.85 12.95 -11.67
N ARG A 128 7.66 12.36 -12.55
CA ARG A 128 8.08 13.02 -13.81
C ARG A 128 6.89 13.32 -14.71
N ARG A 129 5.97 12.37 -14.86
CA ARG A 129 4.75 12.56 -15.66
C ARG A 129 3.80 13.60 -15.06
N GLU A 130 3.74 13.68 -13.74
CA GLU A 130 2.97 14.69 -13.01
C GLU A 130 3.66 16.06 -12.95
N GLY A 131 4.89 16.19 -13.43
CA GLY A 131 5.66 17.42 -13.38
C GLY A 131 6.15 17.81 -11.97
N THR A 132 6.03 16.92 -11.00
CA THR A 132 6.42 17.16 -9.59
C THR A 132 7.87 16.80 -9.30
N GLU A 133 8.56 16.06 -10.19
CA GLU A 133 9.99 15.76 -10.10
C GLU A 133 10.73 16.34 -11.32
N ARG A 134 11.76 17.16 -11.06
CA ARG A 134 12.56 17.83 -12.11
C ARG A 134 14.01 17.38 -12.15
N ARG A 135 14.52 16.74 -11.09
CA ARG A 135 15.87 16.20 -11.01
C ARG A 135 16.07 15.04 -12.00
N THR A 136 17.30 14.73 -12.30
CA THR A 136 17.62 13.47 -12.98
C THR A 136 17.29 12.27 -12.08
N MET A 137 17.11 11.09 -12.67
CA MET A 137 16.85 9.88 -11.89
C MET A 137 17.99 9.59 -10.90
N SER A 138 19.25 9.79 -11.31
CA SER A 138 20.40 9.58 -10.44
C SER A 138 20.40 10.52 -9.24
N GLU A 139 20.12 11.80 -9.43
CA GLU A 139 20.03 12.78 -8.35
C GLU A 139 18.88 12.42 -7.39
N ALA A 140 17.70 12.13 -7.93
CA ALA A 140 16.52 11.84 -7.11
C ALA A 140 16.66 10.55 -6.30
N LEU A 141 17.17 9.46 -6.90
CA LEU A 141 17.29 8.16 -6.26
C LEU A 141 18.50 8.07 -5.32
N LEU A 142 19.56 8.81 -5.59
CA LEU A 142 20.75 8.80 -4.76
C LEU A 142 20.78 9.84 -3.64
N ASP A 143 19.78 10.70 -3.58
CA ASP A 143 19.55 11.57 -2.42
C ASP A 143 19.10 10.71 -1.22
N PRO A 144 19.87 10.68 -0.10
CA PRO A 144 19.57 9.84 1.07
C PRO A 144 18.25 10.22 1.75
N ASP A 145 17.86 11.48 1.65
CA ASP A 145 16.67 12.03 2.28
C ASP A 145 15.44 12.00 1.35
N SER A 146 15.61 11.42 0.18
CA SER A 146 14.53 11.34 -0.80
C SER A 146 13.41 10.41 -0.36
N GLN A 147 12.18 10.78 -0.72
CA GLN A 147 11.04 9.91 -0.52
C GLN A 147 11.17 8.56 -1.27
N TYR A 148 12.01 8.47 -2.30
CA TYR A 148 12.26 7.24 -3.03
C TYR A 148 12.98 6.22 -2.16
N VAL A 149 13.98 6.65 -1.39
CA VAL A 149 14.66 5.82 -0.39
C VAL A 149 13.75 5.53 0.78
N ALA A 150 13.15 6.56 1.37
CA ALA A 150 12.32 6.42 2.58
C ALA A 150 11.15 5.47 2.40
N ARG A 151 10.46 5.49 1.25
CA ARG A 151 9.33 4.60 0.93
C ARG A 151 9.77 3.20 0.49
N SER A 152 11.05 2.99 0.15
CA SER A 152 11.61 1.66 -0.18
C SER A 152 12.14 0.92 1.04
N ARG A 153 12.19 1.56 2.21
CA ARG A 153 12.52 0.92 3.49
C ARG A 153 11.27 0.27 4.08
N TYR A 154 10.88 -0.84 3.51
CA TYR A 154 9.60 -1.50 3.80
C TYR A 154 9.41 -1.93 5.25
N PHE A 155 10.45 -2.52 5.87
CA PHE A 155 10.35 -2.93 7.25
C PHE A 155 10.15 -1.72 8.18
N SER A 156 10.92 -0.66 7.98
CA SER A 156 10.77 0.57 8.75
C SER A 156 9.39 1.21 8.58
N ARG A 157 8.76 1.04 7.40
CA ARG A 157 7.38 1.52 7.17
C ARG A 157 6.32 0.64 7.83
N LEU A 158 6.60 -0.64 8.01
CA LEU A 158 5.72 -1.58 8.71
C LEU A 158 5.84 -1.52 10.22
N GLN A 159 6.98 -1.10 10.75
CA GLN A 159 7.26 -1.16 12.18
C GLN A 159 6.16 -0.52 13.05
N PRO A 160 5.61 0.68 12.75
CA PRO A 160 4.51 1.25 13.53
C PRO A 160 3.25 0.37 13.57
N PHE A 161 2.98 -0.38 12.49
CA PHE A 161 1.83 -1.29 12.43
C PHE A 161 2.09 -2.56 13.26
N LEU A 162 3.31 -3.07 13.24
CA LEU A 162 3.71 -4.25 14.04
C LEU A 162 3.71 -3.97 15.55
N GLU A 163 3.79 -2.70 15.96
CA GLU A 163 3.72 -2.27 17.36
C GLU A 163 2.28 -2.28 17.91
N VAL A 164 1.27 -2.13 17.04
CA VAL A 164 -0.13 -1.95 17.47
C VAL A 164 -1.06 -3.07 16.98
N PHE A 165 -0.67 -3.83 15.95
CA PHE A 165 -1.44 -4.95 15.43
C PHE A 165 -0.68 -6.27 15.62
N PRO A 166 -1.39 -7.37 15.90
CA PRO A 166 -0.75 -8.68 15.95
C PRO A 166 -0.19 -9.06 14.57
N ARG A 167 0.96 -9.76 14.54
CA ARG A 167 1.58 -10.18 13.27
C ARG A 167 0.62 -10.95 12.35
N ALA A 168 -0.30 -11.72 12.91
CA ALA A 168 -1.30 -12.49 12.18
C ALA A 168 -2.32 -11.61 11.43
N ALA A 169 -2.53 -10.36 11.88
CA ALA A 169 -3.38 -9.41 11.17
C ALA A 169 -2.75 -8.85 9.89
N LEU A 170 -1.44 -9.01 9.70
CA LEU A 170 -0.70 -8.47 8.57
C LEU A 170 -0.30 -9.55 7.56
N ARG A 171 -0.73 -9.41 6.32
CA ARG A 171 -0.23 -10.15 5.16
C ARG A 171 0.68 -9.27 4.32
N ILE A 172 1.89 -9.76 4.05
CA ILE A 172 2.82 -9.14 3.11
C ILE A 172 2.73 -9.91 1.78
N VAL A 173 2.53 -9.19 0.68
CA VAL A 173 2.40 -9.73 -0.67
C VAL A 173 3.56 -9.24 -1.52
N VAL A 174 4.37 -10.14 -2.06
CA VAL A 174 5.46 -9.82 -2.98
C VAL A 174 4.87 -9.68 -4.39
N GLN A 175 4.99 -8.50 -5.00
CA GLN A 175 4.39 -8.19 -6.30
C GLN A 175 4.83 -9.16 -7.40
N GLU A 176 6.08 -9.55 -7.41
CA GLU A 176 6.64 -10.48 -8.39
C GLU A 176 5.95 -11.86 -8.31
N ARG A 177 5.63 -12.33 -7.10
CA ARG A 177 4.85 -13.56 -6.90
C ARG A 177 3.41 -13.39 -7.35
N LEU A 178 2.80 -12.24 -7.07
CA LEU A 178 1.46 -11.93 -7.56
C LEU A 178 1.41 -11.94 -9.10
N LEU A 179 2.51 -11.58 -9.79
CA LEU A 179 2.59 -11.63 -11.25
C LEU A 179 2.76 -13.06 -11.79
N HIS A 180 3.57 -13.89 -11.15
CA HIS A 180 3.97 -15.22 -11.66
C HIS A 180 3.18 -16.38 -11.06
N GLN A 181 2.62 -16.21 -9.84
CA GLN A 181 1.87 -17.23 -9.09
C GLN A 181 0.48 -16.70 -8.70
N ARG A 182 -0.16 -15.95 -9.58
CA ARG A 182 -1.33 -15.11 -9.31
C ARG A 182 -2.45 -15.85 -8.58
N ARG A 183 -2.87 -17.04 -9.07
CA ARG A 183 -3.94 -17.83 -8.43
C ARG A 183 -3.62 -18.15 -6.97
N ARG A 184 -2.39 -18.54 -6.69
CA ARG A 184 -1.93 -18.87 -5.34
C ARG A 184 -1.96 -17.64 -4.43
N GLU A 185 -1.43 -16.52 -4.91
CA GLU A 185 -1.35 -15.29 -4.11
C GLU A 185 -2.74 -14.69 -3.87
N ILE A 186 -3.64 -14.73 -4.83
CA ILE A 186 -5.03 -14.28 -4.67
C ILE A 186 -5.79 -15.19 -3.71
N ALA A 187 -5.68 -16.52 -3.84
CA ALA A 187 -6.32 -17.45 -2.91
C ALA A 187 -5.87 -17.20 -1.46
N ALA A 188 -4.56 -17.01 -1.26
CA ALA A 188 -4.01 -16.72 0.05
C ALA A 188 -4.37 -15.31 0.55
N LEU A 189 -4.67 -14.36 -0.34
CA LEU A 189 -5.20 -13.04 0.02
C LEU A 189 -6.64 -13.17 0.54
N TYR A 190 -7.51 -13.92 -0.14
CA TYR A 190 -8.89 -14.17 0.30
C TYR A 190 -8.93 -14.91 1.62
N ASP A 191 -8.12 -15.96 1.79
CA ASP A 191 -7.98 -16.66 3.07
C ASP A 191 -7.61 -15.70 4.20
N HIS A 192 -6.62 -14.82 3.98
CA HIS A 192 -6.21 -13.82 4.96
C HIS A 192 -7.34 -12.87 5.37
N VAL A 193 -8.18 -12.45 4.46
CA VAL A 193 -9.30 -11.53 4.75
C VAL A 193 -10.56 -12.23 5.21
N GLY A 194 -10.55 -13.57 5.27
CA GLY A 194 -11.68 -14.39 5.71
C GLY A 194 -12.74 -14.61 4.65
N ALA A 195 -12.41 -14.40 3.37
CA ALA A 195 -13.30 -14.68 2.26
C ALA A 195 -13.08 -16.10 1.70
N PRO A 196 -14.13 -16.77 1.20
CA PRO A 196 -13.98 -18.08 0.56
C PRO A 196 -13.14 -17.98 -0.73
N PRO A 197 -12.57 -19.09 -1.21
CA PRO A 197 -11.85 -19.10 -2.49
C PRO A 197 -12.75 -18.66 -3.64
N TYR A 198 -12.25 -17.71 -4.44
CA TYR A 198 -12.96 -17.20 -5.61
C TYR A 198 -11.98 -16.90 -6.74
N TRP A 199 -12.43 -17.06 -7.97
CA TRP A 199 -11.67 -16.70 -9.16
C TRP A 199 -12.59 -16.22 -10.27
N ASP A 200 -12.39 -15.00 -10.72
CA ASP A 200 -13.00 -14.41 -11.90
C ASP A 200 -11.94 -14.27 -13.00
N GLU A 201 -12.15 -14.91 -14.15
CA GLU A 201 -11.14 -14.95 -15.22
C GLU A 201 -10.95 -13.57 -15.86
N GLU A 202 -12.00 -12.78 -15.97
CA GLU A 202 -11.93 -11.44 -16.57
C GLU A 202 -11.12 -10.49 -15.69
N CYS A 203 -11.43 -10.43 -14.41
CA CYS A 203 -10.72 -9.53 -13.48
C CYS A 203 -9.33 -10.07 -13.10
N HIS A 204 -9.25 -11.31 -12.61
CA HIS A 204 -7.99 -11.86 -12.11
C HIS A 204 -7.02 -12.28 -13.22
N GLY A 205 -7.53 -12.61 -14.42
CA GLY A 205 -6.73 -12.89 -15.61
C GLY A 205 -6.15 -11.63 -16.25
N ALA A 206 -6.79 -10.48 -16.08
CA ALA A 206 -6.37 -9.20 -16.68
C ALA A 206 -5.02 -8.71 -16.17
N ARG A 207 -4.33 -7.94 -17.00
CA ARG A 207 -3.13 -7.19 -16.60
C ARG A 207 -3.54 -5.79 -16.12
N HIS A 208 -3.65 -5.60 -14.82
CA HIS A 208 -3.90 -4.29 -14.24
C HIS A 208 -2.60 -3.48 -14.18
N HIS A 209 -2.58 -2.30 -14.78
CA HIS A 209 -1.48 -1.34 -14.78
C HIS A 209 -0.09 -1.96 -14.99
N VAL A 210 0.21 -2.32 -16.21
CA VAL A 210 1.60 -2.54 -16.63
C VAL A 210 2.26 -1.16 -16.61
N GLY A 211 3.20 -0.96 -15.69
CA GLY A 211 3.99 0.28 -15.64
C GLY A 211 4.59 0.57 -17.01
N SER A 212 4.68 1.84 -17.39
CA SER A 212 5.34 2.28 -18.60
C SER A 212 6.77 1.75 -18.64
N GLY A 213 7.03 0.73 -19.45
CA GLY A 213 8.29 0.19 -19.87
C GLY A 213 9.47 0.15 -18.88
N ASN A 214 10.39 -0.77 -19.10
CA ASN A 214 11.65 -0.82 -18.37
C ASN A 214 12.48 0.45 -18.68
N VAL A 215 12.36 1.46 -17.82
CA VAL A 215 13.32 2.56 -17.85
C VAL A 215 14.65 2.02 -17.34
N ALA A 216 15.64 2.03 -18.22
CA ALA A 216 16.96 1.53 -17.87
C ALA A 216 17.59 2.41 -16.78
N ILE A 217 17.89 1.81 -15.65
CA ILE A 217 18.67 2.45 -14.59
C ILE A 217 20.15 2.04 -14.73
N ALA A 218 21.06 3.02 -14.65
CA ALA A 218 22.49 2.71 -14.69
C ALA A 218 22.89 1.73 -13.57
N PRO A 219 23.66 0.68 -13.85
CA PRO A 219 24.02 -0.34 -12.85
C PRO A 219 24.65 0.25 -11.57
N ALA A 220 25.43 1.32 -11.70
CA ALA A 220 26.04 2.00 -10.56
C ALA A 220 25.00 2.67 -9.66
N VAL A 221 23.95 3.27 -10.25
CA VAL A 221 22.84 3.89 -9.51
C VAL A 221 22.03 2.80 -8.79
N ARG A 222 21.72 1.68 -9.47
CA ARG A 222 21.05 0.51 -8.87
C ARG A 222 21.79 0.00 -7.64
N ARG A 223 23.10 -0.27 -7.76
CA ARG A 223 23.92 -0.76 -6.63
C ARG A 223 23.95 0.23 -5.46
N ARG A 224 24.11 1.53 -5.75
CA ARG A 224 24.16 2.56 -4.69
C ARG A 224 22.81 2.74 -4.00
N PHE A 225 21.71 2.69 -4.75
CA PHE A 225 20.36 2.74 -4.17
C PHE A 225 20.10 1.51 -3.29
N TRP A 226 20.42 0.31 -3.82
CA TRP A 226 20.29 -0.94 -3.06
C TRP A 226 21.03 -0.89 -1.73
N GLY A 227 22.28 -0.41 -1.71
CA GLY A 227 23.05 -0.24 -0.48
C GLY A 227 22.42 0.66 0.58
N ARG A 228 21.45 1.52 0.19
CA ARG A 228 20.70 2.39 1.13
C ARG A 228 19.50 1.70 1.78
N VAL A 229 19.03 0.62 1.20
CA VAL A 229 17.83 -0.10 1.65
C VAL A 229 18.11 -1.54 2.05
N ALA A 230 19.31 -2.06 1.82
CA ALA A 230 19.69 -3.47 2.02
C ALA A 230 19.40 -3.96 3.44
N GLU A 231 19.82 -3.22 4.47
CA GLU A 231 19.57 -3.57 5.87
C GLU A 231 18.08 -3.67 6.18
N ASP A 232 17.29 -2.75 5.66
CA ASP A 232 15.82 -2.75 5.85
C ASP A 232 15.17 -3.93 5.11
N VAL A 233 15.67 -4.27 3.93
CA VAL A 233 15.26 -5.47 3.19
C VAL A 233 15.61 -6.74 3.94
N ASP A 234 16.78 -6.84 4.55
CA ASP A 234 17.18 -8.01 5.34
C ASP A 234 16.30 -8.18 6.58
N ARG A 235 15.90 -7.08 7.22
CA ARG A 235 14.92 -7.10 8.32
C ARG A 235 13.54 -7.56 7.83
N LEU A 236 13.11 -7.15 6.63
CA LEU A 236 11.87 -7.62 6.02
C LEU A 236 11.93 -9.11 5.70
N ARG A 237 13.04 -9.59 5.15
CA ARG A 237 13.28 -11.03 4.89
C ARG A 237 13.20 -11.84 6.18
N GLY A 238 13.80 -11.34 7.25
CA GLY A 238 13.71 -11.95 8.59
C GLY A 238 12.27 -12.02 9.10
N LEU A 239 11.47 -10.96 8.92
CA LEU A 239 10.06 -10.92 9.29
C LEU A 239 9.21 -11.94 8.51
N LEU A 240 9.53 -12.16 7.23
CA LEU A 240 8.85 -13.11 6.35
C LEU A 240 9.32 -14.55 6.54
N GLY A 241 10.53 -14.76 7.08
CA GLY A 241 11.20 -16.07 7.06
C GLY A 241 11.52 -16.51 5.61
N ASP A 242 11.77 -15.56 4.70
CA ASP A 242 11.87 -15.77 3.26
C ASP A 242 12.94 -14.85 2.66
N ALA A 243 13.84 -15.40 1.86
CA ALA A 243 14.92 -14.66 1.21
C ALA A 243 14.47 -13.71 0.10
N ILE A 244 13.23 -13.82 -0.37
CA ILE A 244 12.67 -13.11 -1.54
C ILE A 244 13.65 -13.20 -2.74
N PRO A 245 13.84 -14.40 -3.31
CA PRO A 245 14.84 -14.61 -4.38
C PRO A 245 14.49 -13.84 -5.66
N GLU A 246 13.30 -13.34 -5.77
CA GLU A 246 12.84 -12.51 -6.88
C GLU A 246 13.52 -11.13 -6.93
N TRP A 247 14.15 -10.71 -5.82
CA TRP A 247 14.89 -9.44 -5.73
C TRP A 247 16.39 -9.69 -5.84
N GLY A 248 16.92 -9.47 -7.03
CA GLY A 248 18.31 -9.69 -7.37
C GLY A 248 19.18 -8.45 -7.37
#